data_462a42ebd7958681018494f959465f28
#
_entry.id   462a42ebd7958681018494f959465f28
#
_cell.length_a   1.000
_cell.length_b   1.000
_cell.length_c   1.000
_cell.angle_alpha   90.00
_cell.angle_beta   90.00
_cell.angle_gamma   90.00
#
_symmetry.space_group_name_H-M   'P 1'
#
loop_
_entity.id
_entity.type
_entity.pdbx_description
1 polymer ?
#
loop_
_entity_poly.entity_id
_entity_poly.type
_entity_poly.pdbx_seq_one_letter_code
_entity_poly.pdbx_strand_id
1 'polypeptide(L)'
;IADGTNFNPVVISGDASIATNGVLTIASTAVEGSMLNNNVISGQTALTSGLATTDELMVSDAGTLKRMDVSVLQTLTDGSATALAIALG
;
A
#
# COMPACT_ATOMS: atom_id res chain seq x y z
N ILE A 1 -12.64 -29.05 3.71
CA ILE A 1 -12.57 -28.26 4.96
C ILE A 1 -13.47 -28.94 5.99
N ALA A 2 -12.96 -29.04 7.22
CA ALA A 2 -13.72 -29.61 8.33
C ALA A 2 -14.75 -28.58 8.84
N ASP A 3 -15.97 -29.05 9.09
CA ASP A 3 -17.06 -28.22 9.64
C ASP A 3 -17.28 -28.43 11.15
N GLY A 4 -16.38 -29.16 11.80
CA GLY A 4 -16.50 -29.57 13.21
C GLY A 4 -17.14 -30.94 13.41
N THR A 5 -17.75 -31.51 12.38
CA THR A 5 -18.38 -32.84 12.40
C THR A 5 -17.77 -33.73 11.32
N ASN A 6 -17.62 -33.23 10.09
CA ASN A 6 -17.13 -33.97 8.94
C ASN A 6 -16.17 -33.12 8.13
N PHE A 7 -15.37 -33.78 7.27
CA PHE A 7 -14.59 -33.11 6.24
C PHE A 7 -15.42 -32.94 4.98
N ASN A 8 -15.59 -31.72 4.51
CA ASN A 8 -16.37 -31.42 3.31
C ASN A 8 -15.42 -31.02 2.17
N PRO A 9 -15.60 -31.59 0.94
CA PRO A 9 -14.79 -31.21 -0.21
C PRO A 9 -15.28 -29.84 -0.72
N VAL A 10 -14.59 -28.78 -0.30
CA VAL A 10 -14.91 -27.39 -0.68
C VAL A 10 -13.76 -26.81 -1.47
N VAL A 11 -14.06 -26.10 -2.55
CA VAL A 11 -13.10 -25.37 -3.35
C VAL A 11 -12.93 -23.96 -2.78
N ILE A 12 -11.71 -23.56 -2.48
CA ILE A 12 -11.39 -22.18 -2.10
C ILE A 12 -11.36 -21.34 -3.39
N SER A 13 -12.14 -20.27 -3.42
CA SER A 13 -12.30 -19.44 -4.61
C SER A 13 -12.63 -17.99 -4.23
N GLY A 14 -12.74 -17.12 -5.23
CA GLY A 14 -13.02 -15.71 -5.04
C GLY A 14 -11.75 -14.91 -4.83
N ASP A 15 -11.64 -14.26 -3.67
CA ASP A 15 -10.50 -13.39 -3.34
C ASP A 15 -9.19 -14.14 -3.10
N ALA A 16 -9.27 -15.46 -2.93
CA ALA A 16 -8.10 -16.32 -2.76
C ALA A 16 -8.34 -17.69 -3.37
N SER A 17 -7.26 -18.38 -3.71
CA SER A 17 -7.30 -19.76 -4.19
C SER A 17 -6.11 -20.53 -3.63
N ILE A 18 -6.25 -21.85 -3.58
CA ILE A 18 -5.17 -22.73 -3.18
C ILE A 18 -4.97 -23.80 -4.24
N ALA A 19 -3.74 -23.97 -4.69
CA ALA A 19 -3.39 -25.01 -5.66
C ALA A 19 -3.26 -26.37 -4.97
N THR A 20 -3.27 -27.45 -5.77
CA THR A 20 -3.17 -28.81 -5.24
C THR A 20 -1.85 -29.07 -4.50
N ASN A 21 -0.79 -28.27 -4.81
CA ASN A 21 0.48 -28.34 -4.12
C ASN A 21 0.54 -27.46 -2.84
N GLY A 22 -0.57 -26.84 -2.45
CA GLY A 22 -0.66 -26.02 -1.24
C GLY A 22 -0.30 -24.56 -1.42
N VAL A 23 0.01 -24.11 -2.63
CA VAL A 23 0.29 -22.68 -2.88
C VAL A 23 -1.00 -21.88 -2.76
N LEU A 24 -1.00 -20.89 -1.86
CA LEU A 24 -2.10 -19.95 -1.68
C LEU A 24 -1.86 -18.71 -2.53
N THR A 25 -2.85 -18.29 -3.29
CA THR A 25 -2.80 -17.08 -4.12
C THR A 25 -3.92 -16.14 -3.71
N ILE A 26 -3.59 -14.89 -3.43
CA ILE A 26 -4.56 -13.81 -3.26
C ILE A 26 -4.83 -13.21 -4.64
N ALA A 27 -6.09 -13.10 -5.01
CA ALA A 27 -6.48 -12.57 -6.31
C ALA A 27 -6.02 -11.12 -6.48
N SER A 28 -5.74 -10.74 -7.71
CA SER A 28 -5.41 -9.35 -8.04
C SER A 28 -6.56 -8.43 -7.59
N THR A 29 -6.23 -7.30 -6.99
CA THR A 29 -7.19 -6.30 -6.48
C THR A 29 -8.08 -6.78 -5.32
N ALA A 30 -7.80 -7.94 -4.74
CA ALA A 30 -8.63 -8.49 -3.66
C ALA A 30 -8.39 -7.80 -2.31
N VAL A 31 -7.18 -7.31 -2.04
CA VAL A 31 -6.88 -6.67 -0.76
C VAL A 31 -7.30 -5.21 -0.79
N GLU A 32 -8.26 -4.88 0.05
CA GLU A 32 -8.82 -3.53 0.18
C GLU A 32 -8.38 -2.87 1.49
N GLY A 33 -8.61 -1.56 1.59
CA GLY A 33 -8.26 -0.80 2.79
C GLY A 33 -8.89 -1.34 4.07
N SER A 34 -10.12 -1.87 3.99
CA SER A 34 -10.81 -2.47 5.12
C SER A 34 -10.15 -3.75 5.66
N MET A 35 -9.30 -4.38 4.85
CA MET A 35 -8.55 -5.58 5.22
C MET A 35 -7.25 -5.27 5.95
N LEU A 36 -6.84 -4.00 5.96
CA LEU A 36 -5.61 -3.57 6.61
C LEU A 36 -5.89 -3.13 8.04
N ASN A 37 -5.09 -3.61 8.98
CA ASN A 37 -5.09 -3.10 10.34
C ASN A 37 -4.32 -1.78 10.38
N ASN A 38 -4.75 -0.84 11.22
CA ASN A 38 -4.08 0.45 11.39
C ASN A 38 -2.59 0.30 11.72
N ASN A 39 -2.21 -0.81 12.37
CA ASN A 39 -0.81 -1.06 12.73
C ASN A 39 0.09 -1.38 11.52
N VAL A 40 -0.46 -1.52 10.33
CA VAL A 40 0.34 -1.59 9.09
C VAL A 40 1.27 -0.37 9.01
N ILE A 41 0.84 0.77 9.52
CA ILE A 41 1.65 1.99 9.62
C ILE A 41 2.14 2.17 11.05
N SER A 42 1.23 2.22 12.04
CA SER A 42 1.58 2.57 13.41
C SER A 42 2.44 1.54 14.13
N GLY A 43 2.43 0.29 13.66
CA GLY A 43 3.27 -0.78 14.21
C GLY A 43 4.68 -0.83 13.64
N GLN A 44 5.01 0.04 12.68
CA GLN A 44 6.34 0.06 12.07
C GLN A 44 7.30 0.93 12.89
N THR A 45 8.60 0.67 12.69
CA THR A 45 9.64 1.52 13.28
C THR A 45 9.53 2.92 12.70
N ALA A 46 9.52 3.93 13.58
CA ALA A 46 9.40 5.32 13.15
C ALA A 46 10.66 5.77 12.40
N LEU A 47 10.46 6.44 11.27
CA LEU A 47 11.52 7.17 10.59
C LEU A 47 11.57 8.58 11.18
N THR A 48 12.56 8.85 12.04
CA THR A 48 12.69 10.12 12.76
C THR A 48 13.74 11.05 12.17
N SER A 49 14.56 10.54 11.26
CA SER A 49 15.60 11.31 10.57
C SER A 49 16.08 10.49 9.37
N GLY A 50 16.90 11.09 8.51
CA GLY A 50 17.50 10.39 7.39
C GLY A 50 16.54 10.15 6.21
N LEU A 51 15.43 10.90 6.11
CA LEU A 51 14.57 10.86 4.94
C LEU A 51 15.39 11.24 3.70
N ALA A 52 15.39 10.36 2.70
CA ALA A 52 16.11 10.56 1.46
C ALA A 52 15.13 10.83 0.31
N THR A 53 15.60 11.54 -0.71
CA THR A 53 14.77 11.83 -1.89
C THR A 53 14.41 10.59 -2.69
N THR A 54 15.14 9.49 -2.48
CA THR A 54 14.87 8.19 -3.10
C THR A 54 13.90 7.31 -2.30
N ASP A 55 13.54 7.72 -1.08
CA ASP A 55 12.51 7.03 -0.31
C ASP A 55 11.16 7.16 -1.01
N GLU A 56 10.34 6.13 -0.87
CA GLU A 56 9.11 6.03 -1.65
C GLU A 56 7.87 6.00 -0.75
N LEU A 57 6.79 6.59 -1.25
CA LEU A 57 5.45 6.51 -0.66
C LEU A 57 4.50 5.88 -1.67
N MET A 58 3.46 5.25 -1.16
CA MET A 58 2.39 4.72 -2.00
C MET A 58 1.27 5.74 -2.08
N VAL A 59 0.86 6.09 -3.30
CA VAL A 59 -0.15 7.13 -3.54
C VAL A 59 -1.20 6.63 -4.51
N SER A 60 -2.40 7.19 -4.41
CA SER A 60 -3.44 7.02 -5.42
C SER A 60 -3.39 8.21 -6.37
N ASP A 61 -2.90 7.97 -7.59
CA ASP A 61 -2.84 8.98 -8.64
C ASP A 61 -4.04 8.80 -9.57
N ALA A 62 -5.02 9.68 -9.43
CA ALA A 62 -6.28 9.61 -10.18
C ALA A 62 -6.95 8.21 -10.10
N GLY A 63 -6.89 7.58 -8.93
CA GLY A 63 -7.46 6.26 -8.69
C GLY A 63 -6.55 5.09 -9.02
N THR A 64 -5.33 5.34 -9.50
CA THR A 64 -4.34 4.31 -9.78
C THR A 64 -3.26 4.30 -8.70
N LEU A 65 -3.00 3.12 -8.13
CA LEU A 65 -1.99 2.98 -7.11
C LEU A 65 -0.60 3.07 -7.73
N LYS A 66 0.22 3.98 -7.23
CA LYS A 66 1.59 4.21 -7.69
C LYS A 66 2.55 4.39 -6.52
N ARG A 67 3.82 4.12 -6.76
CA ARG A 67 4.90 4.56 -5.86
C ARG A 67 5.33 5.97 -6.26
N MET A 68 5.69 6.78 -5.30
CA MET A 68 6.19 8.13 -5.53
C MET A 68 7.45 8.36 -4.70
N ASP A 69 8.53 8.73 -5.37
CA ASP A 69 9.74 9.14 -4.65
C ASP A 69 9.50 10.48 -3.93
N VAL A 70 10.12 10.66 -2.78
CA VAL A 70 10.07 11.92 -2.04
C VAL A 70 10.52 13.09 -2.91
N SER A 71 11.45 12.87 -3.86
CA SER A 71 11.89 13.89 -4.80
C SER A 71 10.75 14.50 -5.61
N VAL A 72 9.72 13.71 -5.95
CA VAL A 72 8.56 14.20 -6.71
C VAL A 72 7.71 15.14 -5.85
N LEU A 73 7.49 14.78 -4.58
CA LEU A 73 6.79 15.65 -3.65
C LEU A 73 7.57 16.95 -3.40
N GLN A 74 8.90 16.85 -3.33
CA GLN A 74 9.78 18.01 -3.15
C GLN A 74 9.65 18.99 -4.29
N THR A 75 9.54 18.53 -5.54
CA THR A 75 9.35 19.44 -6.69
C THR A 75 8.08 20.28 -6.57
N LEU A 76 7.01 19.70 -6.06
CA LEU A 76 5.76 20.43 -5.85
C LEU A 76 5.91 21.49 -4.74
N THR A 77 6.54 21.15 -3.62
CA THR A 77 6.78 22.09 -2.52
C THR A 77 7.79 23.17 -2.90
N ASP A 78 8.85 22.82 -3.65
CA ASP A 78 9.84 23.77 -4.14
C ASP A 78 9.20 24.79 -5.07
N GLY A 79 8.30 24.35 -5.96
CA GLY A 79 7.53 25.25 -6.82
C GLY A 79 6.72 26.28 -6.03
N SER A 80 6.05 25.83 -4.96
CA SER A 80 5.28 26.71 -4.08
C SER A 80 6.19 27.68 -3.31
N ALA A 81 7.35 27.21 -2.81
CA ALA A 81 8.31 28.05 -2.11
C ALA A 81 8.90 29.12 -3.04
N THR A 82 9.21 28.76 -4.29
CA THR A 82 9.72 29.70 -5.30
C THR A 82 8.66 30.77 -5.62
N ALA A 83 7.42 30.38 -5.82
CA ALA A 83 6.33 31.33 -6.06
C ALA A 83 6.14 32.31 -4.89
N LEU A 84 6.22 31.82 -3.65
CA LEU A 84 6.12 32.66 -2.47
C LEU A 84 7.30 33.65 -2.38
N ALA A 85 8.53 33.18 -2.65
CA ALA A 85 9.72 34.01 -2.65
C ALA A 85 9.62 35.15 -3.69
N ILE A 86 9.13 34.85 -4.89
CA ILE A 86 8.90 35.84 -5.94
C ILE A 86 7.83 36.87 -5.49
N ALA A 87 6.74 36.41 -4.89
CA ALA A 87 5.65 37.28 -4.43
C ALA A 87 6.08 38.21 -3.30
N LEU A 88 7.04 37.80 -2.47
CA LEU A 88 7.56 38.60 -1.38
C LEU A 88 8.71 39.55 -1.77
N GLY A 89 9.17 39.40 -2.99
CA GLY A 89 10.23 40.27 -3.54
C GLY A 89 11.62 39.79 -3.30
#